data_b92c2ebbad128183dff2bfb1f7fd7fa8
#
_entry.id   b92c2ebbad128183dff2bfb1f7fd7fa8
#
_cell.length_a   1.000
_cell.length_b   1.000
_cell.length_c   1.000
_cell.angle_alpha   90.00
_cell.angle_beta   90.00
_cell.angle_gamma   90.00
#
_symmetry.space_group_name_H-M   'P 1'
#
loop_
_entity.id
_entity.type
_entity.pdbx_description
1 polymer ?
#
loop_
_entity_poly.entity_id
_entity_poly.type
_entity_poly.pdbx_seq_one_letter_code
_entity_poly.pdbx_strand_id
1 'polypeptide(L)'
;MDLAPSLMARIVLEKFLQEHDQVTSSKPVINGMLRDPSQIPDRVLANQVYQCTVNDCCYGPLVDCIKHAIGQEHEILLREKLQRKKLSFLDEDQLRAKGYDKTPDIILEVPVAIDGHVIHWIESKASFGDEYSHQCYLQDQFWSYWNRFGPGLVIYWCGFIEELDCHRGRGILLKDCFPEDIITLHCIMDSEKKR
;
A
#
# COMPACT_ATOMS: atom_id res chain seq x y z
N MET A 1 29.88 -8.16 -0.25
CA MET A 1 28.61 -7.53 -0.70
C MET A 1 27.51 -8.53 -0.36
N ASP A 2 26.73 -8.26 0.68
CA ASP A 2 25.68 -9.18 1.11
C ASP A 2 24.41 -8.87 0.26
N LEU A 3 24.30 -9.59 -0.85
CA LEU A 3 23.09 -9.53 -1.68
C LEU A 3 22.00 -10.39 -1.05
N ALA A 4 20.76 -9.89 -1.08
CA ALA A 4 19.62 -10.70 -0.66
C ALA A 4 19.54 -12.00 -1.47
N PRO A 5 19.23 -13.15 -0.82
CA PRO A 5 19.21 -14.45 -1.49
C PRO A 5 18.32 -14.51 -2.74
N SER A 6 17.14 -13.91 -2.69
CA SER A 6 16.22 -13.86 -3.84
C SER A 6 16.73 -13.00 -5.00
N LEU A 7 17.48 -11.93 -4.69
CA LEU A 7 18.12 -11.12 -5.72
C LEU A 7 19.26 -11.89 -6.39
N MET A 8 20.04 -12.62 -5.62
CA MET A 8 21.10 -13.51 -6.16
C MET A 8 20.48 -14.58 -7.07
N ALA A 9 19.42 -15.24 -6.60
CA ALA A 9 18.70 -16.24 -7.39
C ALA A 9 18.18 -15.65 -8.73
N ARG A 10 17.67 -14.42 -8.71
CA ARG A 10 17.24 -13.70 -9.91
C ARG A 10 18.38 -13.51 -10.91
N ILE A 11 19.53 -13.01 -10.44
CA ILE A 11 20.70 -12.76 -11.31
C ILE A 11 21.21 -14.06 -11.94
N VAL A 12 21.25 -15.15 -11.15
CA VAL A 12 21.67 -16.47 -11.64
C VAL A 12 20.67 -17.00 -12.67
N LEU A 13 19.36 -16.89 -12.42
CA LEU A 13 18.32 -17.29 -13.39
C LEU A 13 18.40 -16.49 -14.69
N GLU A 14 18.58 -15.17 -14.62
CA GLU A 14 18.75 -14.34 -15.80
C GLU A 14 19.92 -14.83 -16.66
N LYS A 15 21.04 -15.11 -16.03
CA LYS A 15 22.24 -15.59 -16.72
C LYS A 15 22.07 -17.00 -17.26
N PHE A 16 21.46 -17.90 -16.50
CA PHE A 16 21.16 -19.27 -16.94
C PHE A 16 20.26 -19.27 -18.18
N LEU A 17 19.19 -18.48 -18.19
CA LEU A 17 18.28 -18.38 -19.33
C LEU A 17 18.97 -17.75 -20.57
N GLN A 18 19.86 -16.77 -20.39
CA GLN A 18 20.63 -16.19 -21.49
C GLN A 18 21.60 -17.19 -22.13
N GLU A 19 22.17 -18.11 -21.36
CA GLU A 19 23.16 -19.08 -21.84
C GLU A 19 22.51 -20.33 -22.44
N HIS A 20 21.31 -20.72 -22.00
CA HIS A 20 20.72 -22.01 -22.32
C HIS A 20 19.49 -21.94 -23.24
N ASP A 21 18.94 -20.74 -23.48
CA ASP A 21 17.69 -20.66 -24.23
C ASP A 21 17.58 -19.47 -25.18
N GLN A 22 16.97 -19.77 -26.32
CA GLN A 22 16.51 -18.79 -27.32
C GLN A 22 15.24 -18.04 -26.85
N VAL A 23 14.74 -18.32 -25.67
CA VAL A 23 13.58 -17.65 -25.08
C VAL A 23 14.05 -16.39 -24.34
N THR A 24 13.51 -15.27 -24.76
CA THR A 24 13.76 -13.96 -24.17
C THR A 24 13.63 -14.06 -22.64
N SER A 25 14.71 -13.79 -21.91
CA SER A 25 14.73 -13.69 -20.44
C SER A 25 13.86 -12.50 -20.00
N SER A 26 12.54 -12.65 -20.11
CA SER A 26 11.61 -11.60 -19.75
C SER A 26 11.38 -11.58 -18.24
N LYS A 27 11.25 -10.38 -17.66
CA LYS A 27 10.93 -10.22 -16.23
C LYS A 27 9.76 -11.09 -15.73
N PRO A 28 8.65 -11.28 -16.50
CA PRO A 28 7.56 -12.16 -16.11
C PRO A 28 7.96 -13.63 -15.96
N VAL A 29 8.79 -14.16 -16.84
CA VAL A 29 9.26 -15.55 -16.78
C VAL A 29 10.11 -15.80 -15.54
N ILE A 30 11.06 -14.90 -15.28
CA ILE A 30 11.92 -14.99 -14.08
C ILE A 30 11.09 -14.88 -12.81
N ASN A 31 10.12 -13.96 -12.75
CA ASN A 31 9.22 -13.84 -11.62
C ASN A 31 8.36 -15.10 -11.42
N GLY A 32 7.93 -15.75 -12.51
CA GLY A 32 7.25 -17.04 -12.47
C GLY A 32 8.12 -18.12 -11.84
N MET A 33 9.36 -18.27 -12.29
CA MET A 33 10.32 -19.24 -11.79
C MET A 33 10.74 -18.99 -10.34
N LEU A 34 10.80 -17.74 -9.90
CA LEU A 34 11.06 -17.41 -8.48
C LEU A 34 9.87 -17.76 -7.58
N ARG A 35 8.63 -17.63 -8.07
CA ARG A 35 7.41 -18.02 -7.33
C ARG A 35 7.18 -19.51 -7.33
N ASP A 36 7.50 -20.17 -8.43
CA ASP A 36 7.37 -21.60 -8.63
C ASP A 36 8.67 -22.17 -9.24
N PRO A 37 9.67 -22.50 -8.41
CA PRO A 37 10.95 -23.04 -8.88
C PRO A 37 10.84 -24.38 -9.62
N SER A 38 9.71 -25.09 -9.53
CA SER A 38 9.49 -26.33 -10.29
C SER A 38 9.45 -26.13 -11.80
N GLN A 39 9.24 -24.90 -12.26
CA GLN A 39 9.29 -24.51 -13.67
C GLN A 39 10.71 -24.42 -14.25
N ILE A 40 11.75 -24.47 -13.39
CA ILE A 40 13.14 -24.42 -13.82
C ILE A 40 13.56 -25.80 -14.33
N PRO A 41 14.05 -25.91 -15.58
CA PRO A 41 14.41 -27.22 -16.17
C PRO A 41 15.51 -27.97 -15.41
N ASP A 42 16.50 -27.23 -14.89
CA ASP A 42 17.59 -27.78 -14.09
C ASP A 42 17.12 -27.98 -12.64
N ARG A 43 17.07 -29.25 -12.21
CA ARG A 43 16.62 -29.62 -10.85
C ARG A 43 17.53 -29.10 -9.74
N VAL A 44 18.82 -29.00 -10.00
CA VAL A 44 19.79 -28.52 -9.00
C VAL A 44 19.59 -27.03 -8.80
N LEU A 45 19.51 -26.30 -9.92
CA LEU A 45 19.23 -24.86 -9.89
C LEU A 45 17.86 -24.57 -9.27
N ALA A 46 16.82 -25.36 -9.62
CA ALA A 46 15.49 -25.24 -9.04
C ALA A 46 15.50 -25.34 -7.51
N ASN A 47 16.21 -26.33 -6.97
CA ASN A 47 16.35 -26.49 -5.51
C ASN A 47 17.12 -25.34 -4.87
N GLN A 48 18.18 -24.86 -5.48
CA GLN A 48 18.94 -23.72 -4.99
C GLN A 48 18.11 -22.42 -5.00
N VAL A 49 17.37 -22.17 -6.06
CA VAL A 49 16.44 -21.04 -6.14
C VAL A 49 15.36 -21.13 -5.07
N TYR A 50 14.77 -22.32 -4.87
CA TYR A 50 13.82 -22.54 -3.78
C TYR A 50 14.40 -22.21 -2.42
N GLN A 51 15.62 -22.67 -2.11
CA GLN A 51 16.30 -22.36 -0.85
C GLN A 51 16.54 -20.85 -0.71
N CYS A 52 16.94 -20.17 -1.77
CA CYS A 52 17.14 -18.72 -1.74
C CYS A 52 15.83 -17.97 -1.46
N THR A 53 14.73 -18.38 -2.09
CA THR A 53 13.43 -17.67 -1.96
C THR A 53 12.75 -17.93 -0.61
N VAL A 54 12.88 -19.14 -0.04
CA VAL A 54 12.29 -19.49 1.26
C VAL A 54 13.08 -18.90 2.43
N ASN A 55 14.40 -18.79 2.30
CA ASN A 55 15.24 -18.23 3.37
C ASN A 55 15.42 -16.70 3.28
N ASP A 56 14.87 -16.04 2.26
CA ASP A 56 14.91 -14.58 2.16
C ASP A 56 13.75 -13.96 2.93
N CYS A 57 14.04 -13.40 4.10
CA CYS A 57 13.05 -12.74 4.94
C CYS A 57 12.73 -11.28 4.55
N CYS A 58 13.36 -10.75 3.49
CA CYS A 58 13.21 -9.34 3.11
C CYS A 58 12.63 -9.13 1.72
N TYR A 59 13.07 -9.93 0.72
CA TYR A 59 12.79 -9.69 -0.69
C TYR A 59 12.27 -10.93 -1.44
N GLY A 60 11.97 -12.01 -0.75
CA GLY A 60 11.44 -13.23 -1.36
C GLY A 60 9.98 -13.12 -1.75
N PRO A 61 9.51 -13.93 -2.73
CA PRO A 61 8.10 -13.97 -3.13
C PRO A 61 7.12 -14.27 -1.98
N LEU A 62 7.56 -15.03 -0.99
CA LEU A 62 6.78 -15.31 0.22
C LEU A 62 6.56 -14.04 1.05
N VAL A 63 7.59 -13.21 1.18
CA VAL A 63 7.50 -11.93 1.90
C VAL A 63 6.56 -10.98 1.19
N ASP A 64 6.60 -10.94 -0.14
CA ASP A 64 5.66 -10.14 -0.93
C ASP A 64 4.20 -10.60 -0.73
N CYS A 65 3.95 -11.92 -0.70
CA CYS A 65 2.63 -12.47 -0.39
C CYS A 65 2.16 -12.07 1.02
N ILE A 66 3.04 -12.16 2.02
CA ILE A 66 2.73 -11.78 3.41
C ILE A 66 2.42 -10.29 3.50
N LYS A 67 3.25 -9.43 2.91
CA LYS A 67 3.03 -7.97 2.89
C LYS A 67 1.70 -7.62 2.21
N HIS A 68 1.40 -8.28 1.09
CA HIS A 68 0.13 -8.07 0.40
C HIS A 68 -1.08 -8.51 1.24
N ALA A 69 -1.01 -9.67 1.89
CA ALA A 69 -2.08 -10.15 2.78
C ALA A 69 -2.30 -9.20 3.98
N ILE A 70 -1.21 -8.72 4.60
CA ILE A 70 -1.29 -7.73 5.68
C ILE A 70 -1.89 -6.41 5.16
N GLY A 71 -1.53 -5.97 3.96
CA GLY A 71 -2.13 -4.79 3.33
C GLY A 71 -3.64 -4.93 3.19
N GLN A 72 -4.10 -6.05 2.60
CA GLN A 72 -5.52 -6.34 2.43
C GLN A 72 -6.28 -6.41 3.77
N GLU A 73 -5.68 -7.01 4.80
CA GLU A 73 -6.28 -7.09 6.13
C GLU A 73 -6.53 -5.69 6.72
N HIS A 74 -5.57 -4.77 6.58
CA HIS A 74 -5.71 -3.40 7.07
C HIS A 74 -6.72 -2.57 6.27
N GLU A 75 -6.85 -2.80 4.97
CA GLU A 75 -7.90 -2.19 4.15
C GLU A 75 -9.30 -2.69 4.57
N ILE A 76 -9.45 -4.00 4.85
CA ILE A 76 -10.69 -4.56 5.38
C ILE A 76 -11.01 -3.93 6.74
N LEU A 77 -10.03 -3.86 7.63
CA LEU A 77 -10.17 -3.23 8.94
C LEU A 77 -10.60 -1.76 8.83
N LEU A 78 -10.02 -1.01 7.89
CA LEU A 78 -10.40 0.38 7.62
C LEU A 78 -11.87 0.47 7.20
N ARG A 79 -12.30 -0.35 6.23
CA ARG A 79 -13.70 -0.40 5.77
C ARG A 79 -14.66 -0.73 6.91
N GLU A 80 -14.35 -1.72 7.75
CA GLU A 80 -15.17 -2.06 8.92
C GLU A 80 -15.31 -0.91 9.91
N LYS A 81 -14.20 -0.20 10.20
CA LYS A 81 -14.21 0.95 11.11
C LYS A 81 -15.08 2.09 10.57
N LEU A 82 -14.99 2.38 9.27
CA LEU A 82 -15.84 3.39 8.60
C LEU A 82 -17.32 3.00 8.65
N GLN A 83 -17.64 1.73 8.39
CA GLN A 83 -19.01 1.21 8.48
C GLN A 83 -19.58 1.31 9.91
N ARG A 84 -18.78 0.97 10.93
CA ARG A 84 -19.19 1.13 12.35
C ARG A 84 -19.46 2.59 12.71
N LYS A 85 -18.73 3.53 12.15
CA LYS A 85 -18.98 4.99 12.28
C LYS A 85 -20.11 5.48 11.37
N LYS A 86 -20.73 4.60 10.55
CA LYS A 86 -21.81 4.92 9.58
C LYS A 86 -21.41 6.00 8.58
N LEU A 87 -20.15 6.01 8.17
CA LEU A 87 -19.65 6.90 7.14
C LEU A 87 -19.90 6.28 5.77
N SER A 88 -20.43 7.09 4.83
CA SER A 88 -20.61 6.69 3.44
C SER A 88 -19.33 6.91 2.67
N PHE A 89 -18.88 5.89 1.92
CA PHE A 89 -17.62 5.93 1.18
C PHE A 89 -17.68 5.07 -0.08
N LEU A 90 -16.74 5.33 -0.98
CA LEU A 90 -16.41 4.51 -2.15
C LEU A 90 -15.04 3.89 -1.93
N ASP A 91 -14.92 2.60 -2.16
CA ASP A 91 -13.63 1.88 -2.14
C ASP A 91 -12.91 1.94 -3.50
N GLU A 92 -11.67 1.44 -3.53
CA GLU A 92 -10.84 1.46 -4.73
C GLU A 92 -11.51 0.75 -5.92
N ASP A 93 -12.14 -0.40 -5.70
CA ASP A 93 -12.79 -1.17 -6.77
C ASP A 93 -13.95 -0.39 -7.40
N GLN A 94 -14.76 0.28 -6.58
CA GLN A 94 -15.85 1.13 -7.04
C GLN A 94 -15.34 2.35 -7.81
N LEU A 95 -14.21 2.92 -7.37
CA LEU A 95 -13.57 4.05 -8.05
C LEU A 95 -12.99 3.62 -9.41
N ARG A 96 -12.32 2.49 -9.47
CA ARG A 96 -11.77 1.92 -10.72
C ARG A 96 -12.90 1.58 -11.71
N ALA A 97 -14.01 1.03 -11.21
CA ALA A 97 -15.20 0.78 -12.04
C ALA A 97 -15.80 2.06 -12.64
N LYS A 98 -15.62 3.21 -11.97
CA LYS A 98 -16.00 4.54 -12.49
C LYS A 98 -14.98 5.16 -13.45
N GLY A 99 -13.87 4.47 -13.75
CA GLY A 99 -12.85 4.91 -14.70
C GLY A 99 -11.72 5.77 -14.10
N TYR A 100 -11.59 5.81 -12.77
CA TYR A 100 -10.42 6.46 -12.15
C TYR A 100 -9.18 5.57 -12.25
N ASP A 101 -8.06 6.13 -12.66
CA ASP A 101 -6.78 5.42 -12.88
C ASP A 101 -5.85 5.43 -11.65
N LYS A 102 -5.85 6.52 -10.89
CA LYS A 102 -5.13 6.67 -9.62
C LYS A 102 -6.14 6.95 -8.52
N THR A 103 -6.30 6.01 -7.61
CA THR A 103 -7.35 6.02 -6.59
C THR A 103 -6.75 5.80 -5.22
N PRO A 104 -7.20 6.54 -4.19
CA PRO A 104 -6.95 6.15 -2.80
C PRO A 104 -7.81 4.93 -2.44
N ASP A 105 -7.49 4.27 -1.33
CA ASP A 105 -8.25 3.11 -0.84
C ASP A 105 -9.71 3.47 -0.56
N ILE A 106 -9.94 4.69 -0.04
CA ILE A 106 -11.27 5.19 0.32
C ILE A 106 -11.45 6.64 -0.13
N ILE A 107 -12.60 6.94 -0.74
CA ILE A 107 -13.12 8.31 -0.88
C ILE A 107 -14.40 8.42 -0.04
N LEU A 108 -14.45 9.40 0.84
CA LEU A 108 -15.65 9.71 1.62
C LEU A 108 -16.66 10.45 0.73
N GLU A 109 -17.89 9.94 0.65
CA GLU A 109 -18.96 10.63 -0.11
C GLU A 109 -19.38 11.95 0.55
N VAL A 110 -19.25 12.02 1.87
CA VAL A 110 -19.42 13.25 2.65
C VAL A 110 -18.12 13.46 3.44
N PRO A 111 -17.42 14.60 3.25
CA PRO A 111 -16.20 14.88 3.98
C PRO A 111 -16.42 14.92 5.48
N VAL A 112 -15.39 14.57 6.23
CA VAL A 112 -15.38 14.62 7.70
C VAL A 112 -14.28 15.56 8.19
N ALA A 113 -14.33 15.99 9.45
CA ALA A 113 -13.22 16.70 10.07
C ALA A 113 -12.53 15.79 11.10
N ILE A 114 -11.19 15.76 11.04
CA ILE A 114 -10.29 15.03 11.93
C ILE A 114 -9.20 16.00 12.38
N ASP A 115 -9.00 16.19 13.67
CA ASP A 115 -8.05 17.15 14.25
C ASP A 115 -8.19 18.57 13.67
N GLY A 116 -9.42 18.99 13.34
CA GLY A 116 -9.69 20.31 12.74
C GLY A 116 -9.38 20.41 11.24
N HIS A 117 -8.99 19.31 10.57
CA HIS A 117 -8.74 19.25 9.13
C HIS A 117 -9.88 18.53 8.41
N VAL A 118 -10.31 19.08 7.27
CA VAL A 118 -11.31 18.44 6.41
C VAL A 118 -10.64 17.29 5.65
N ILE A 119 -11.27 16.12 5.63
CA ILE A 119 -10.76 14.90 4.99
C ILE A 119 -11.77 14.41 3.96
N HIS A 120 -11.32 14.21 2.73
CA HIS A 120 -12.10 13.69 1.61
C HIS A 120 -11.74 12.26 1.24
N TRP A 121 -10.50 11.83 1.50
CA TRP A 121 -10.01 10.50 1.17
C TRP A 121 -9.11 9.95 2.28
N ILE A 122 -9.01 8.63 2.33
CA ILE A 122 -8.17 7.92 3.30
C ILE A 122 -7.34 6.89 2.55
N GLU A 123 -6.05 6.85 2.83
CA GLU A 123 -5.10 5.86 2.35
C GLU A 123 -4.58 5.03 3.51
N SER A 124 -4.54 3.72 3.35
CA SER A 124 -4.09 2.73 4.33
C SER A 124 -2.71 2.21 3.96
N LYS A 125 -1.74 2.40 4.84
CA LYS A 125 -0.37 1.89 4.67
C LYS A 125 -0.05 0.92 5.82
N ALA A 126 -0.12 -0.38 5.54
CA ALA A 126 0.20 -1.45 6.49
C ALA A 126 1.73 -1.61 6.66
N SER A 127 2.42 -0.50 6.80
CA SER A 127 3.88 -0.41 6.94
C SER A 127 4.24 0.73 7.86
N PHE A 128 5.53 0.80 8.25
CA PHE A 128 6.08 1.97 8.92
C PHE A 128 6.34 3.08 7.89
N GLY A 129 6.01 4.32 8.25
CA GLY A 129 6.26 5.51 7.44
C GLY A 129 7.68 6.02 7.68
N ASP A 130 8.64 5.55 6.88
CA ASP A 130 10.00 6.10 6.82
C ASP A 130 10.10 7.23 5.78
N GLU A 131 11.18 8.02 5.87
CA GLU A 131 11.36 9.19 5.02
C GLU A 131 11.37 8.85 3.53
N TYR A 132 12.09 7.80 3.13
CA TYR A 132 12.23 7.41 1.73
C TYR A 132 10.89 6.95 1.15
N SER A 133 10.22 6.01 1.81
CA SER A 133 8.94 5.48 1.37
C SER A 133 7.86 6.55 1.33
N HIS A 134 7.82 7.43 2.36
CA HIS A 134 6.86 8.52 2.42
C HIS A 134 7.04 9.51 1.27
N GLN A 135 8.28 9.91 0.94
CA GLN A 135 8.56 10.81 -0.18
C GLN A 135 8.15 10.18 -1.52
N CYS A 136 8.40 8.89 -1.72
CA CYS A 136 7.90 8.17 -2.90
C CYS A 136 6.37 8.22 -2.98
N TYR A 137 5.66 7.91 -1.89
CA TYR A 137 4.18 7.96 -1.86
C TYR A 137 3.63 9.37 -2.07
N LEU A 138 4.27 10.40 -1.51
CA LEU A 138 3.89 11.79 -1.77
C LEU A 138 3.90 12.12 -3.26
N GLN A 139 4.99 11.75 -3.97
CA GLN A 139 5.16 12.05 -5.39
C GLN A 139 4.24 11.20 -6.27
N ASP A 140 4.15 9.90 -6.00
CA ASP A 140 3.47 8.95 -6.88
C ASP A 140 1.96 8.89 -6.65
N GLN A 141 1.50 9.18 -5.42
CA GLN A 141 0.13 8.96 -4.99
C GLN A 141 -0.51 10.21 -4.34
N PHE A 142 -0.02 10.65 -3.17
CA PHE A 142 -0.76 11.57 -2.30
C PHE A 142 -1.03 12.93 -2.93
N TRP A 143 -0.07 13.53 -3.64
CA TRP A 143 -0.30 14.78 -4.36
C TRP A 143 -1.27 14.62 -5.53
N SER A 144 -1.31 13.45 -6.17
CA SER A 144 -2.30 13.15 -7.20
C SER A 144 -3.72 13.06 -6.61
N TYR A 145 -3.86 12.42 -5.45
CA TYR A 145 -5.13 12.34 -4.73
C TYR A 145 -5.59 13.73 -4.25
N TRP A 146 -4.68 14.49 -3.67
CA TRP A 146 -4.96 15.86 -3.22
C TRP A 146 -5.45 16.76 -4.35
N ASN A 147 -4.81 16.70 -5.51
CA ASN A 147 -5.21 17.51 -6.68
C ASN A 147 -6.60 17.16 -7.21
N ARG A 148 -7.02 15.91 -7.08
CA ARG A 148 -8.31 15.42 -7.60
C ARG A 148 -9.44 15.51 -6.59
N PHE A 149 -9.17 15.20 -5.34
CA PHE A 149 -10.17 14.97 -4.32
C PHE A 149 -10.06 15.94 -3.14
N GLY A 150 -9.01 16.75 -3.06
CA GLY A 150 -8.74 17.66 -1.95
C GLY A 150 -7.97 17.02 -0.80
N PRO A 151 -8.08 17.55 0.43
CA PRO A 151 -7.33 17.07 1.59
C PRO A 151 -7.67 15.64 1.97
N GLY A 152 -6.68 14.91 2.52
CA GLY A 152 -6.84 13.51 2.90
C GLY A 152 -6.04 13.09 4.11
N LEU A 153 -6.30 11.85 4.51
CA LEU A 153 -5.68 11.17 5.64
C LEU A 153 -4.87 9.97 5.14
N VAL A 154 -3.65 9.83 5.61
CA VAL A 154 -2.85 8.61 5.44
C VAL A 154 -2.69 7.93 6.80
N ILE A 155 -3.01 6.65 6.89
CA ILE A 155 -2.84 5.85 8.10
C ILE A 155 -1.67 4.90 7.91
N TYR A 156 -0.58 5.13 8.64
CA TYR A 156 0.55 4.22 8.75
C TYR A 156 0.37 3.30 9.95
N TRP A 157 -0.22 2.14 9.76
CA TRP A 157 -0.62 1.23 10.85
C TRP A 157 0.55 0.74 11.73
N CYS A 158 1.78 0.83 11.25
CA CYS A 158 2.98 0.49 12.02
C CYS A 158 3.69 1.72 12.60
N GLY A 159 3.03 2.90 12.60
CA GLY A 159 3.63 4.16 13.00
C GLY A 159 4.40 4.86 11.87
N PHE A 160 4.88 6.05 12.13
CA PHE A 160 5.67 6.85 11.18
C PHE A 160 6.60 7.81 11.93
N ILE A 161 7.58 8.37 11.24
CA ILE A 161 8.48 9.40 11.77
C ILE A 161 7.67 10.70 11.90
N GLU A 162 7.56 11.27 13.11
CA GLU A 162 6.70 12.43 13.41
C GLU A 162 6.95 13.64 12.52
N GLU A 163 8.20 13.88 12.13
CA GLU A 163 8.61 14.96 11.27
C GLU A 163 8.02 14.90 9.85
N LEU A 164 7.53 13.73 9.43
CA LEU A 164 6.87 13.56 8.13
C LEU A 164 5.48 14.20 8.06
N ASP A 165 4.83 14.47 9.21
CA ASP A 165 3.52 15.15 9.26
C ASP A 165 3.60 16.67 9.04
N CYS A 166 4.61 17.11 8.30
CA CYS A 166 4.85 18.53 7.97
C CYS A 166 3.89 19.09 6.90
N HIS A 167 3.13 18.25 6.23
CA HIS A 167 2.18 18.64 5.18
C HIS A 167 0.73 18.78 5.66
N ARG A 168 0.48 18.68 6.95
CA ARG A 168 -0.83 18.84 7.59
C ARG A 168 -1.54 20.14 7.17
N GLY A 169 -0.84 21.26 7.22
CA GLY A 169 -1.36 22.58 6.77
C GLY A 169 -1.65 22.66 5.27
N ARG A 170 -1.10 21.75 4.45
CA ARG A 170 -1.36 21.65 3.01
C ARG A 170 -2.46 20.61 2.69
N GLY A 171 -3.00 19.96 3.71
CA GLY A 171 -4.12 19.03 3.55
C GLY A 171 -3.74 17.57 3.39
N ILE A 172 -2.55 17.12 3.83
CA ILE A 172 -2.18 15.73 4.01
C ILE A 172 -1.91 15.50 5.49
N LEU A 173 -2.81 14.77 6.14
CA LEU A 173 -2.74 14.42 7.56
C LEU A 173 -2.21 13.01 7.72
N LEU A 174 -1.27 12.78 8.65
CA LEU A 174 -0.78 11.45 8.98
C LEU A 174 -1.32 10.99 10.34
N LYS A 175 -1.64 9.71 10.45
CA LYS A 175 -2.02 9.01 11.68
C LYS A 175 -1.39 7.62 11.70
N ASP A 176 -1.21 7.06 12.88
CA ASP A 176 -0.76 5.69 13.13
C ASP A 176 -1.90 4.72 13.45
N CYS A 177 -3.11 5.26 13.59
CA CYS A 177 -4.31 4.50 13.90
C CYS A 177 -5.55 5.17 13.29
N PHE A 178 -6.64 4.43 13.26
CA PHE A 178 -7.93 4.99 12.86
C PHE A 178 -8.40 6.03 13.89
N PRO A 179 -8.74 7.27 13.47
CA PRO A 179 -9.14 8.33 14.39
C PRO A 179 -10.48 8.01 15.05
N GLU A 180 -10.55 8.21 16.38
CA GLU A 180 -11.79 8.01 17.14
C GLU A 180 -12.69 9.26 17.09
N ASP A 181 -12.09 10.45 17.11
CA ASP A 181 -12.79 11.73 17.13
C ASP A 181 -13.02 12.25 15.68
N ILE A 182 -14.06 11.71 15.05
CA ILE A 182 -14.47 12.12 13.71
C ILE A 182 -15.70 13.02 13.84
N ILE A 183 -15.59 14.25 13.31
CA ILE A 183 -16.70 15.19 13.28
C ILE A 183 -17.35 15.12 11.91
N THR A 184 -18.65 14.80 11.88
CA THR A 184 -19.48 14.77 10.67
C THR A 184 -20.35 16.01 10.58
N LEU A 185 -20.80 16.36 9.38
CA LEU A 185 -21.73 17.48 9.18
C LEU A 185 -23.03 17.33 10.00
N HIS A 186 -23.46 16.10 10.26
CA HIS A 186 -24.65 15.84 11.07
C HIS A 186 -24.47 16.29 12.54
N CYS A 187 -23.29 16.07 13.13
CA CYS A 187 -22.96 16.51 14.47
C CYS A 187 -23.00 18.04 14.61
N ILE A 188 -22.62 18.76 13.57
CA ILE A 188 -22.61 20.24 13.57
C ILE A 188 -24.02 20.77 13.57
N MET A 189 -24.91 20.23 12.73
CA MET A 189 -26.31 20.67 12.61
C MET A 189 -27.12 20.43 13.90
N ASP A 190 -26.82 19.33 14.62
CA ASP A 190 -27.46 19.03 15.90
C ASP A 190 -26.99 19.93 17.04
N SER A 191 -25.76 20.41 16.98
CA SER A 191 -25.21 21.36 17.97
C SER A 191 -25.77 22.80 17.79
N GLU A 192 -26.08 23.20 16.56
CA GLU A 192 -26.71 24.49 16.28
C GLU A 192 -28.21 24.55 16.65
N LYS A 193 -28.94 23.40 16.57
CA LYS A 193 -30.33 23.31 17.01
C LYS A 193 -30.53 23.36 18.53
N LYS A 194 -29.46 23.19 19.31
CA LYS A 194 -29.46 23.25 20.78
C LYS A 194 -29.04 24.60 21.37
N ARG A 195 -28.76 25.58 20.53
CA ARG A 195 -28.53 26.97 20.89
C ARG A 195 -29.74 27.83 20.52
#